data_ff88402f5960455757dd13b59d9089c1
#
_entry.id   ff88402f5960455757dd13b59d9089c1
#
_cell.length_a   1.000
_cell.length_b   1.000
_cell.length_c   1.000
_cell.angle_alpha   90.00
_cell.angle_beta   90.00
_cell.angle_gamma   90.00
#
_symmetry.space_group_name_H-M   'P 1'
#
loop_
_entity.id
_entity.type
_entity.pdbx_description
1 polymer ?
#
loop_
_entity_poly.entity_id
_entity_poly.type
_entity_poly.pdbx_seq_one_letter_code
_entity_poly.pdbx_strand_id
1 'polypeptide(L)'
;MRLLKIGRSATNNIVLNSERVSTLHAELILLDSGEMLLVDKSSTNGTFVNNKRITPDVEVPVKKGDLIRFADEELNWHKVPPCDDVSKYKRVVNIGKSFHNDLVIDSQFVSRFHASLVITKDNKAFIKDSSSVNGTKVNGVKIQPGKEVRVRRGDVVICGDLD
;
A
#
# COMPACT_ATOMS: atom_id res chain seq x y z
N MET A 1 -1.68 3.78 -4.37
CA MET A 1 -0.96 2.69 -3.70
C MET A 1 -0.16 1.89 -4.70
N ARG A 2 1.01 1.46 -4.32
CA ARG A 2 1.84 0.58 -5.14
C ARG A 2 2.33 -0.59 -4.28
N LEU A 3 2.19 -1.82 -4.78
CA LEU A 3 2.63 -3.01 -4.09
C LEU A 3 3.88 -3.56 -4.76
N LEU A 4 4.97 -3.70 -4.01
CA LEU A 4 6.21 -4.31 -4.48
C LEU A 4 6.37 -5.68 -3.84
N LYS A 5 6.41 -6.71 -4.67
CA LYS A 5 6.70 -8.07 -4.21
C LYS A 5 8.20 -8.30 -4.20
N ILE A 6 8.69 -8.89 -3.13
CA ILE A 6 10.11 -9.12 -2.89
C ILE A 6 10.35 -10.60 -2.63
N GLY A 7 11.29 -11.19 -3.34
CA GLY A 7 11.61 -12.59 -3.15
C GLY A 7 12.53 -13.15 -4.22
N ARG A 8 12.74 -14.47 -4.15
CA ARG A 8 13.67 -15.16 -5.05
C ARG A 8 13.11 -15.38 -6.46
N SER A 9 11.80 -15.49 -6.61
CA SER A 9 11.19 -15.70 -7.93
C SER A 9 11.43 -14.50 -8.85
N ALA A 10 11.71 -14.78 -10.12
CA ALA A 10 11.88 -13.74 -11.14
C ALA A 10 10.58 -12.94 -11.40
N THR A 11 9.43 -13.42 -10.93
CA THR A 11 8.15 -12.73 -11.06
C THR A 11 7.98 -11.60 -10.03
N ASN A 12 8.86 -11.51 -9.04
CA ASN A 12 8.82 -10.43 -8.05
C ASN A 12 9.30 -9.10 -8.65
N ASN A 13 8.87 -8.00 -8.06
CA ASN A 13 9.32 -6.65 -8.43
C ASN A 13 10.79 -6.44 -8.02
N ILE A 14 11.17 -6.94 -6.85
CA ILE A 14 12.55 -6.95 -6.37
C ILE A 14 12.97 -8.41 -6.22
N VAL A 15 13.94 -8.83 -7.03
CA VAL A 15 14.41 -10.22 -7.04
C VAL A 15 15.70 -10.34 -6.23
N LEU A 16 15.71 -11.27 -5.28
CA LEU A 16 16.86 -11.55 -4.42
C LEU A 16 17.34 -12.97 -4.69
N ASN A 17 18.57 -13.11 -5.19
CA ASN A 17 19.14 -14.39 -5.65
C ASN A 17 19.84 -15.16 -4.52
N SER A 18 19.15 -15.39 -3.41
CA SER A 18 19.66 -16.21 -2.31
C SER A 18 18.75 -17.39 -2.07
N GLU A 19 19.33 -18.57 -1.85
CA GLU A 19 18.58 -19.78 -1.52
C GLU A 19 17.80 -19.66 -0.21
N ARG A 20 18.24 -18.76 0.68
CA ARG A 20 17.60 -18.53 1.98
C ARG A 20 16.39 -17.62 1.88
N VAL A 21 16.23 -16.93 0.76
CA VAL A 21 15.08 -16.06 0.50
C VAL A 21 13.95 -16.88 -0.10
N SER A 22 12.75 -16.75 0.46
CA SER A 22 11.57 -17.44 -0.04
C SER A 22 11.16 -16.93 -1.43
N THR A 23 10.46 -17.74 -2.19
CA THR A 23 9.98 -17.40 -3.54
C THR A 23 9.21 -16.08 -3.56
N LEU A 24 8.24 -15.94 -2.65
CA LEU A 24 7.62 -14.66 -2.29
C LEU A 24 7.92 -14.46 -0.81
N HIS A 25 8.86 -13.58 -0.49
CA HIS A 25 9.36 -13.41 0.86
C HIS A 25 8.62 -12.33 1.62
N ALA A 26 8.39 -11.19 0.98
CA ALA A 26 7.76 -10.04 1.60
C ALA A 26 7.09 -9.15 0.57
N GLU A 27 6.28 -8.23 1.06
CA GLU A 27 5.67 -7.18 0.24
C GLU A 27 5.94 -5.83 0.88
N LEU A 28 6.31 -4.85 0.05
CA LEU A 28 6.45 -3.47 0.47
C LEU A 28 5.31 -2.68 -0.15
N ILE A 29 4.50 -2.06 0.70
CA ILE A 29 3.32 -1.30 0.30
C ILE A 29 3.66 0.18 0.35
N LEU A 30 3.58 0.86 -0.80
CA LEU A 30 3.79 2.30 -0.92
C LEU A 30 2.43 2.97 -0.99
N LEU A 31 2.07 3.69 0.08
CA LEU A 31 0.79 4.38 0.14
C LEU A 31 0.85 5.73 -0.57
N ASP A 32 -0.31 6.23 -1.01
CA ASP A 32 -0.40 7.52 -1.71
C ASP A 32 -0.01 8.70 -0.81
N SER A 33 -0.03 8.51 0.50
CA SER A 33 0.44 9.49 1.49
C SER A 33 1.97 9.57 1.62
N GLY A 34 2.69 8.66 0.96
CA GLY A 34 4.14 8.52 1.10
C GLY A 34 4.56 7.56 2.21
N GLU A 35 3.64 7.08 3.00
CA GLU A 35 3.92 6.07 4.02
C GLU A 35 4.22 4.72 3.37
N MET A 36 5.09 3.93 4.03
CA MET A 36 5.44 2.59 3.57
C MET A 36 5.19 1.57 4.66
N LEU A 37 4.65 0.42 4.26
CA LEU A 37 4.40 -0.71 5.15
C LEU A 37 5.08 -1.96 4.58
N LEU A 38 5.74 -2.71 5.44
CA LEU A 38 6.40 -3.96 5.09
C LEU A 38 5.64 -5.13 5.69
N VAL A 39 5.42 -6.18 4.90
CA VAL A 39 4.72 -7.39 5.33
C VAL A 39 5.57 -8.60 5.00
N ASP A 40 5.92 -9.41 5.98
CA ASP A 40 6.53 -10.71 5.77
C ASP A 40 5.45 -11.70 5.32
N LYS A 41 5.68 -12.38 4.20
CA LYS A 41 4.70 -13.33 3.63
C LYS A 41 4.97 -14.75 4.10
N SER A 42 5.04 -14.93 5.42
CA SER A 42 5.32 -16.22 6.06
C SER A 42 6.60 -16.87 5.51
N SER A 43 7.63 -16.05 5.38
CA SER A 43 8.92 -16.50 4.88
C SER A 43 9.56 -17.54 5.80
N THR A 44 10.37 -18.45 5.23
CA THR A 44 11.04 -19.51 5.98
C THR A 44 12.07 -18.94 6.96
N ASN A 45 12.87 -17.97 6.52
CA ASN A 45 14.00 -17.45 7.29
C ASN A 45 13.78 -16.06 7.88
N GLY A 46 12.59 -15.48 7.68
CA GLY A 46 12.18 -14.24 8.32
C GLY A 46 12.59 -12.97 7.60
N THR A 47 11.91 -11.90 7.98
CA THR A 47 12.18 -10.52 7.56
C THR A 47 12.52 -9.71 8.81
N PHE A 48 13.54 -8.87 8.71
CA PHE A 48 14.08 -8.11 9.85
C PHE A 48 14.09 -6.62 9.51
N VAL A 49 13.64 -5.81 10.46
CA VAL A 49 13.71 -4.34 10.37
C VAL A 49 14.58 -3.85 11.52
N ASN A 50 15.70 -3.20 11.19
CA ASN A 50 16.67 -2.72 12.17
C ASN A 50 17.09 -3.82 13.16
N ASN A 51 17.39 -5.01 12.61
CA ASN A 51 17.81 -6.22 13.32
C ASN A 51 16.72 -6.87 14.19
N LYS A 52 15.48 -6.48 14.04
CA LYS A 52 14.35 -7.08 14.74
C LYS A 52 13.46 -7.83 13.77
N ARG A 53 13.23 -9.13 14.04
CA ARG A 53 12.35 -9.95 13.21
C ARG A 53 10.90 -9.47 13.34
N ILE A 54 10.22 -9.28 12.21
CA ILE A 54 8.82 -8.89 12.19
C ILE A 54 7.91 -10.12 12.19
N THR A 55 6.71 -9.94 12.73
CA THR A 55 5.69 -11.00 12.75
C THR A 55 5.13 -11.21 11.34
N PRO A 56 5.01 -12.47 10.86
CA PRO A 56 4.42 -12.74 9.55
C PRO A 56 3.00 -12.18 9.43
N ASP A 57 2.68 -11.68 8.25
CA ASP A 57 1.36 -11.16 7.87
C ASP A 57 0.89 -9.94 8.68
N VAL A 58 1.80 -9.31 9.41
CA VAL A 58 1.53 -8.04 10.12
C VAL A 58 2.18 -6.89 9.36
N GLU A 59 1.43 -5.84 9.09
CA GLU A 59 1.92 -4.65 8.43
C GLU A 59 2.79 -3.83 9.40
N VAL A 60 4.03 -3.57 9.02
CA VAL A 60 5.01 -2.85 9.86
C VAL A 60 5.40 -1.56 9.15
N PRO A 61 5.19 -0.38 9.76
CA PRO A 61 5.65 0.88 9.18
C PRO A 61 7.18 0.91 9.05
N VAL A 62 7.64 1.31 7.89
CA VAL A 62 9.07 1.47 7.62
C VAL A 62 9.31 2.79 6.89
N LYS A 63 10.55 3.26 6.90
CA LYS A 63 10.95 4.47 6.20
C LYS A 63 12.26 4.25 5.46
N LYS A 64 12.52 5.07 4.45
CA LYS A 64 13.77 5.02 3.70
C LYS A 64 14.95 5.18 4.65
N GLY A 65 15.94 4.30 4.50
CA GLY A 65 17.10 4.28 5.38
C GLY A 65 17.01 3.24 6.49
N ASP A 66 15.84 2.68 6.78
CA ASP A 66 15.75 1.56 7.70
C ASP A 66 16.56 0.37 7.16
N LEU A 67 17.26 -0.32 8.05
CA LEU A 67 17.96 -1.54 7.71
C LEU A 67 16.95 -2.68 7.62
N ILE A 68 16.64 -3.09 6.40
CA ILE A 68 15.69 -4.17 6.14
C ILE A 68 16.44 -5.35 5.54
N ARG A 69 16.25 -6.53 6.13
CA ARG A 69 16.90 -7.76 5.69
C ARG A 69 15.87 -8.86 5.47
N PHE A 70 16.01 -9.56 4.36
CA PHE A 70 15.19 -10.72 3.99
C PHE A 70 16.09 -11.95 4.09
N ALA A 71 15.96 -12.75 5.15
CA ALA A 71 16.89 -13.80 5.48
C ALA A 71 18.31 -13.22 5.63
N ASP A 72 19.23 -13.52 4.69
CA ASP A 72 20.60 -13.01 4.68
C ASP A 72 20.83 -11.85 3.70
N GLU A 73 19.78 -11.40 3.00
CA GLU A 73 19.87 -10.36 1.97
C GLU A 73 19.32 -9.01 2.47
N GLU A 74 20.14 -7.96 2.36
CA GLU A 74 19.74 -6.61 2.73
C GLU A 74 19.00 -5.92 1.58
N LEU A 75 17.95 -5.16 1.90
CA LEU A 75 17.21 -4.35 0.91
C LEU A 75 18.10 -3.24 0.38
N ASN A 76 18.24 -3.19 -0.94
CA ASN A 76 18.84 -2.05 -1.62
C ASN A 76 17.76 -1.01 -1.91
N TRP A 77 17.79 0.11 -1.19
CA TRP A 77 16.80 1.18 -1.34
C TRP A 77 16.79 1.82 -2.72
N HIS A 78 17.88 1.69 -3.49
CA HIS A 78 17.92 2.17 -4.88
C HIS A 78 16.97 1.39 -5.81
N LYS A 79 16.60 0.17 -5.42
CA LYS A 79 15.61 -0.64 -6.16
C LYS A 79 14.16 -0.30 -5.82
N VAL A 80 13.94 0.50 -4.79
CA VAL A 80 12.61 0.97 -4.40
C VAL A 80 12.34 2.26 -5.16
N PRO A 81 11.26 2.33 -5.97
CA PRO A 81 10.95 3.56 -6.68
C PRO A 81 10.62 4.67 -5.70
N PRO A 82 10.90 5.94 -6.07
CA PRO A 82 10.55 7.06 -5.20
C PRO A 82 9.04 7.12 -5.00
N CYS A 83 8.62 7.55 -3.81
CA CYS A 83 7.21 7.83 -3.55
C CYS A 83 6.76 9.00 -4.44
N ASP A 84 5.48 8.97 -4.83
CA ASP A 84 4.88 10.10 -5.54
C ASP A 84 5.06 11.38 -4.73
N ASP A 85 5.26 12.50 -5.43
CA ASP A 85 5.38 13.79 -4.77
C ASP A 85 4.02 14.18 -4.17
N VAL A 86 3.92 14.04 -2.84
CA VAL A 86 2.71 14.39 -2.10
C VAL A 86 2.70 15.86 -1.64
N SER A 87 3.76 16.62 -1.94
CA SER A 87 3.84 18.04 -1.56
C SER A 87 2.78 18.91 -2.27
N LYS A 88 2.26 18.45 -3.40
CA LYS A 88 1.17 19.09 -4.14
C LYS A 88 -0.18 18.99 -3.42
N TYR A 89 -0.31 18.08 -2.47
CA TYR A 89 -1.55 17.87 -1.72
C TYR A 89 -1.45 18.54 -0.34
N LYS A 90 -2.58 19.09 0.10
CA LYS A 90 -2.74 19.58 1.47
C LYS A 90 -2.87 18.39 2.44
N ARG A 91 -3.57 17.35 2.01
CA ARG A 91 -3.83 16.15 2.82
C ARG A 91 -4.12 14.95 1.93
N VAL A 92 -3.67 13.77 2.38
CA VAL A 92 -4.03 12.48 1.79
C VAL A 92 -4.65 11.63 2.89
N VAL A 93 -5.87 11.13 2.65
CA VAL A 93 -6.60 10.27 3.58
C VAL A 93 -6.64 8.87 2.97
N ASN A 94 -5.98 7.90 3.61
CA ASN A 94 -6.00 6.50 3.19
C ASN A 94 -7.26 5.83 3.75
N ILE A 95 -7.96 5.08 2.91
CA ILE A 95 -9.23 4.43 3.23
C ILE A 95 -9.12 2.94 2.97
N GLY A 96 -9.52 2.12 3.93
CA GLY A 96 -9.51 0.69 3.76
C GLY A 96 -9.76 -0.08 5.04
N LYS A 97 -9.63 -1.42 4.93
CA LYS A 97 -9.88 -2.31 6.05
C LYS A 97 -8.75 -2.34 7.08
N SER A 98 -7.50 -2.16 6.64
CA SER A 98 -6.37 -2.14 7.57
C SER A 98 -6.47 -1.00 8.56
N PHE A 99 -6.10 -1.25 9.81
CA PHE A 99 -6.08 -0.20 10.85
C PHE A 99 -4.99 0.86 10.60
N HIS A 100 -4.08 0.66 9.66
CA HIS A 100 -3.10 1.66 9.24
C HIS A 100 -3.70 2.75 8.34
N ASN A 101 -4.95 2.58 7.89
CA ASN A 101 -5.64 3.63 7.16
C ASN A 101 -6.08 4.76 8.09
N ASP A 102 -6.23 5.97 7.53
CA ASP A 102 -6.79 7.12 8.25
C ASP A 102 -8.29 6.93 8.49
N LEU A 103 -8.98 6.37 7.52
CA LEU A 103 -10.38 6.00 7.63
C LEU A 103 -10.49 4.48 7.48
N VAL A 104 -10.82 3.81 8.58
CA VAL A 104 -10.92 2.35 8.61
C VAL A 104 -12.36 1.93 8.38
N ILE A 105 -12.57 1.05 7.39
CA ILE A 105 -13.87 0.46 7.09
C ILE A 105 -13.75 -1.05 7.30
N ASP A 106 -14.34 -1.54 8.40
CA ASP A 106 -14.30 -2.95 8.76
C ASP A 106 -15.39 -3.73 8.02
N SER A 107 -15.12 -4.05 6.77
CA SER A 107 -16.01 -4.83 5.91
C SER A 107 -15.19 -5.83 5.11
N GLN A 108 -15.71 -7.06 4.98
CA GLN A 108 -15.06 -8.10 4.17
C GLN A 108 -15.00 -7.75 2.68
N PHE A 109 -15.82 -6.78 2.23
CA PHE A 109 -15.85 -6.33 0.82
C PHE A 109 -14.87 -5.20 0.55
N VAL A 110 -14.26 -4.65 1.59
CA VAL A 110 -13.30 -3.54 1.49
C VAL A 110 -11.88 -4.11 1.52
N SER A 111 -11.05 -3.70 0.56
CA SER A 111 -9.64 -4.09 0.52
C SER A 111 -8.86 -3.44 1.65
N ARG A 112 -7.73 -4.03 2.05
CA ARG A 112 -6.86 -3.50 3.11
C ARG A 112 -6.53 -2.03 2.88
N PHE A 113 -6.14 -1.67 1.66
CA PHE A 113 -5.94 -0.29 1.20
C PHE A 113 -6.80 -0.12 -0.03
N HIS A 114 -7.99 0.41 0.17
CA HIS A 114 -9.05 0.40 -0.85
C HIS A 114 -9.01 1.63 -1.75
N ALA A 115 -8.89 2.80 -1.15
CA ALA A 115 -8.94 4.07 -1.86
C ALA A 115 -8.18 5.16 -1.10
N SER A 116 -7.90 6.26 -1.78
CA SER A 116 -7.31 7.45 -1.18
C SER A 116 -8.18 8.67 -1.52
N LEU A 117 -8.43 9.49 -0.52
CA LEU A 117 -9.01 10.81 -0.72
C LEU A 117 -7.88 11.83 -0.66
N VAL A 118 -7.63 12.54 -1.75
CA VAL A 118 -6.60 13.56 -1.82
C VAL A 118 -7.23 14.94 -1.83
N ILE A 119 -6.72 15.83 -0.99
CA ILE A 119 -7.20 17.21 -0.87
C ILE A 119 -6.07 18.12 -1.33
N THR A 120 -6.32 18.92 -2.34
CA THR A 120 -5.35 19.86 -2.90
C THR A 120 -5.22 21.11 -2.03
N LYS A 121 -4.17 21.91 -2.29
CA LYS A 121 -3.92 23.14 -1.54
C LYS A 121 -5.02 24.19 -1.73
N ASP A 122 -5.76 24.11 -2.83
CA ASP A 122 -6.94 24.96 -3.10
C ASP A 122 -8.26 24.32 -2.60
N ASN A 123 -8.16 23.34 -1.70
CA ASN A 123 -9.28 22.66 -1.04
C ASN A 123 -10.22 21.88 -1.98
N LYS A 124 -9.70 21.41 -3.10
CA LYS A 124 -10.42 20.48 -3.98
C LYS A 124 -10.14 19.04 -3.54
N ALA A 125 -11.18 18.21 -3.55
CA ALA A 125 -11.09 16.82 -3.15
C ALA A 125 -11.25 15.89 -4.35
N PHE A 126 -10.43 14.85 -4.39
CA PHE A 126 -10.46 13.80 -5.40
C PHE A 126 -10.38 12.44 -4.72
N ILE A 127 -11.15 11.47 -5.22
CA ILE A 127 -11.07 10.08 -4.77
C ILE A 127 -10.35 9.24 -5.82
N LYS A 128 -9.52 8.32 -5.36
CA LYS A 128 -8.73 7.44 -6.21
C LYS A 128 -8.84 6.02 -5.69
N ASP A 129 -9.28 5.09 -6.52
CA ASP A 129 -9.31 3.67 -6.18
C ASP A 129 -7.89 3.10 -6.25
N SER A 130 -7.47 2.39 -5.21
CA SER A 130 -6.12 1.81 -5.10
C SER A 130 -6.07 0.36 -5.61
N SER A 131 -6.70 0.11 -6.76
CA SER A 131 -6.81 -1.25 -7.34
C SER A 131 -7.51 -2.23 -6.40
N SER A 132 -8.61 -1.78 -5.80
CA SER A 132 -9.40 -2.57 -4.87
C SER A 132 -10.06 -3.76 -5.58
N VAL A 133 -10.35 -4.82 -4.81
CA VAL A 133 -10.97 -6.04 -5.36
C VAL A 133 -12.39 -5.78 -5.84
N ASN A 134 -13.18 -5.05 -5.06
CA ASN A 134 -14.61 -4.84 -5.35
C ASN A 134 -14.93 -3.46 -5.91
N GLY A 135 -13.93 -2.61 -6.05
CA GLY A 135 -14.09 -1.29 -6.66
C GLY A 135 -14.60 -0.20 -5.72
N THR A 136 -14.56 1.01 -6.24
CA THR A 136 -15.06 2.23 -5.58
C THR A 136 -16.07 2.88 -6.50
N LYS A 137 -17.20 3.33 -5.94
CA LYS A 137 -18.25 4.01 -6.68
C LYS A 137 -18.45 5.43 -6.16
N VAL A 138 -18.66 6.36 -7.07
CA VAL A 138 -19.02 7.75 -6.74
C VAL A 138 -20.38 8.02 -7.34
N ASN A 139 -21.37 8.33 -6.50
CA ASN A 139 -22.75 8.55 -6.91
C ASN A 139 -23.28 7.41 -7.80
N GLY A 140 -22.97 6.15 -7.42
CA GLY A 140 -23.41 4.97 -8.14
C GLY A 140 -22.58 4.58 -9.36
N VAL A 141 -21.57 5.36 -9.72
CA VAL A 141 -20.73 5.09 -10.88
C VAL A 141 -19.37 4.57 -10.42
N LYS A 142 -18.99 3.38 -10.91
CA LYS A 142 -17.69 2.79 -10.60
C LYS A 142 -16.56 3.58 -11.27
N ILE A 143 -15.54 3.96 -10.49
CA ILE A 143 -14.39 4.69 -11.00
C ILE A 143 -13.28 3.74 -11.44
N GLN A 144 -12.43 4.20 -12.36
CA GLN A 144 -11.28 3.43 -12.81
C GLN A 144 -10.18 3.43 -11.77
N PRO A 145 -9.53 2.26 -11.48
CA PRO A 145 -8.40 2.21 -10.56
C PRO A 145 -7.29 3.17 -10.99
N GLY A 146 -6.72 3.88 -10.02
CA GLY A 146 -5.61 4.79 -10.24
C GLY A 146 -5.96 6.15 -10.81
N LYS A 147 -7.22 6.38 -11.19
CA LYS A 147 -7.67 7.66 -11.73
C LYS A 147 -8.27 8.53 -10.64
N GLU A 148 -7.83 9.78 -10.54
CA GLU A 148 -8.41 10.76 -9.63
C GLU A 148 -9.75 11.27 -10.14
N VAL A 149 -10.79 11.16 -9.32
CA VAL A 149 -12.15 11.59 -9.65
C VAL A 149 -12.58 12.67 -8.66
N ARG A 150 -12.99 13.82 -9.17
CA ARG A 150 -13.45 14.95 -8.34
C ARG A 150 -14.66 14.56 -7.50
N VAL A 151 -14.58 14.86 -6.20
CA VAL A 151 -15.71 14.70 -5.27
C VAL A 151 -15.98 16.01 -4.53
N ARG A 152 -17.24 16.19 -4.12
CA ARG A 152 -17.71 17.36 -3.40
C ARG A 152 -18.55 16.93 -2.21
N ARG A 153 -18.79 17.84 -1.28
CA ARG A 153 -19.73 17.59 -0.18
C ARG A 153 -21.08 17.16 -0.73
N GLY A 154 -21.63 16.10 -0.13
CA GLY A 154 -22.90 15.51 -0.57
C GLY A 154 -22.75 14.37 -1.55
N ASP A 155 -21.59 14.20 -2.17
CA ASP A 155 -21.33 13.04 -3.01
C ASP A 155 -21.28 11.78 -2.16
N VAL A 156 -21.86 10.70 -2.68
CA VAL A 156 -21.85 9.40 -2.02
C VAL A 156 -20.71 8.56 -2.59
N VAL A 157 -19.75 8.21 -1.74
CA VAL A 157 -18.62 7.35 -2.11
C VAL A 157 -18.80 6.01 -1.41
N ILE A 158 -18.85 4.94 -2.19
CA ILE A 158 -19.03 3.57 -1.68
C ILE A 158 -17.79 2.75 -2.01
N CYS A 159 -17.19 2.17 -0.98
CA CYS A 159 -16.04 1.28 -1.11
C CYS A 159 -16.51 -0.17 -0.91
N GLY A 160 -16.30 -1.01 -1.93
CA GLY A 160 -16.54 -2.44 -1.80
C GLY A 160 -18.00 -2.89 -1.87
N ASP A 161 -18.87 -2.09 -2.47
CA ASP A 161 -20.25 -2.48 -2.74
C ASP A 161 -20.28 -3.51 -3.86
N LEU A 162 -21.04 -4.59 -3.66
CA LEU A 162 -21.18 -5.67 -4.64
C LEU A 162 -22.44 -5.57 -5.48
N ASP A 163 -23.31 -4.60 -5.26
CA ASP A 163 -24.55 -4.42 -6.02
C ASP A 163 -24.32 -3.88 -7.43
#